data_1975b4976cb835c4369df1c8f1cc1f7c
#
_entry.id   1975b4976cb835c4369df1c8f1cc1f7c
#
_cell.length_a   1.000
_cell.length_b   1.000
_cell.length_c   1.000
_cell.angle_alpha   90.00
_cell.angle_beta   90.00
_cell.angle_gamma   90.00
#
_symmetry.space_group_name_H-M   'P 1'
#
loop_
_entity.id
_entity.type
_entity.pdbx_description
1 polymer ?
#
loop_
_entity_poly.entity_id
_entity_poly.type
_entity_poly.pdbx_seq_one_letter_code
_entity_poly.pdbx_strand_id
1 'polypeptide(L)'
;ILSPRLTSGKYTLRAYTRWMTNFDMGYFFTKEIFIGNHIDDAISTKVTYRTNDNGTVSAFVRFSDNNALPIVSTPVKYRTIIDNRSRSGSARTGKDGTIEIRFKPSECVNDCMELKIRANSRELSRFVPMPSFSDDFDVQFCPEGGNLIGNVVQIVAFKAIGTNGKSKEVYGKIYDAADGTLVTEIRS
;
A
#
# COMPACT_ATOMS: atom_id res chain seq x y z
N ILE A 1 2.32 -1.45 -23.20
CA ILE A 1 1.50 -0.22 -23.24
C ILE A 1 0.08 -0.63 -22.91
N LEU A 2 -0.52 -0.02 -21.89
CA LEU A 2 -1.91 -0.27 -21.51
C LEU A 2 -2.86 0.43 -22.50
N SER A 3 -4.03 -0.18 -22.74
CA SER A 3 -5.04 0.42 -23.61
C SER A 3 -5.54 1.75 -23.02
N PRO A 4 -5.66 2.83 -23.81
CA PRO A 4 -6.23 4.09 -23.35
C PRO A 4 -7.72 4.00 -22.99
N ARG A 5 -8.37 2.89 -23.33
CA ARG A 5 -9.78 2.61 -22.98
C ARG A 5 -9.95 1.94 -21.61
N LEU A 6 -8.84 1.61 -20.92
CA LEU A 6 -8.90 1.06 -19.58
C LEU A 6 -9.51 2.09 -18.64
N THR A 7 -10.58 1.70 -17.95
CA THR A 7 -11.19 2.55 -16.92
C THR A 7 -10.34 2.56 -15.66
N SER A 8 -10.37 3.65 -14.88
CA SER A 8 -9.74 3.67 -13.56
C SER A 8 -10.36 2.60 -12.67
N GLY A 9 -9.54 1.79 -12.01
CA GLY A 9 -10.02 0.71 -11.17
C GLY A 9 -8.93 -0.19 -10.61
N LYS A 10 -9.38 -1.18 -9.83
CA LYS A 10 -8.56 -2.25 -9.29
C LYS A 10 -8.49 -3.38 -10.32
N TYR A 11 -7.28 -3.80 -10.65
CA TYR A 11 -7.00 -4.86 -11.62
C TYR A 11 -6.13 -5.92 -10.99
N THR A 12 -6.30 -7.15 -11.45
CA THR A 12 -5.43 -8.26 -11.08
C THR A 12 -4.45 -8.53 -12.22
N LEU A 13 -3.16 -8.27 -11.96
CA LEU A 13 -2.08 -8.67 -12.84
C LEU A 13 -1.73 -10.13 -12.58
N ARG A 14 -1.74 -10.96 -13.63
CA ARG A 14 -1.25 -12.33 -13.59
C ARG A 14 -0.10 -12.49 -14.56
N ALA A 15 1.00 -13.05 -14.09
CA ALA A 15 2.14 -13.40 -14.93
C ALA A 15 2.46 -14.89 -14.77
N TYR A 16 2.56 -15.59 -15.88
CA TYR A 16 2.82 -17.02 -15.91
C TYR A 16 3.49 -17.41 -17.24
N THR A 17 4.26 -18.46 -17.22
CA THR A 17 4.81 -19.09 -18.42
C THR A 17 3.85 -20.15 -18.93
N ARG A 18 3.98 -20.52 -20.22
CA ARG A 18 3.19 -21.60 -20.81
C ARG A 18 3.34 -22.92 -20.03
N TRP A 19 4.52 -23.19 -19.49
CA TRP A 19 4.76 -24.37 -18.68
C TRP A 19 3.98 -24.36 -17.35
N MET A 20 3.86 -23.21 -16.71
CA MET A 20 3.11 -23.05 -15.45
C MET A 20 1.62 -23.33 -15.61
N THR A 21 1.07 -23.25 -16.84
CA THR A 21 -0.36 -23.60 -17.10
C THR A 21 -0.67 -25.08 -16.91
N ASN A 22 0.33 -25.94 -16.78
CA ASN A 22 0.15 -27.36 -16.46
C ASN A 22 -0.02 -27.63 -14.96
N PHE A 23 0.07 -26.61 -14.13
CA PHE A 23 0.00 -26.69 -12.68
C PHE A 23 -1.20 -25.86 -12.16
N ASP A 24 -1.43 -25.95 -10.87
CA ASP A 24 -2.47 -25.18 -10.20
C ASP A 24 -2.22 -23.66 -10.29
N MET A 25 -3.28 -22.86 -10.26
CA MET A 25 -3.21 -21.39 -10.35
C MET A 25 -2.36 -20.75 -9.24
N GLY A 26 -2.08 -21.46 -8.16
CA GLY A 26 -1.17 -21.04 -7.09
C GLY A 26 0.28 -20.81 -7.55
N TYR A 27 0.67 -21.36 -8.70
CA TYR A 27 2.00 -21.13 -9.30
C TYR A 27 2.10 -19.82 -10.10
N PHE A 28 0.97 -19.13 -10.35
CA PHE A 28 0.98 -17.90 -11.11
C PHE A 28 1.34 -16.73 -10.19
N PHE A 29 2.24 -15.88 -10.67
CA PHE A 29 2.39 -14.59 -10.02
C PHE A 29 1.09 -13.81 -10.15
N THR A 30 0.52 -13.42 -9.03
CA THR A 30 -0.72 -12.65 -8.99
C THR A 30 -0.50 -11.42 -8.13
N LYS A 31 -0.80 -10.23 -8.67
CA LYS A 31 -0.70 -8.97 -7.93
C LYS A 31 -1.89 -8.09 -8.25
N GLU A 32 -2.50 -7.53 -7.23
CA GLU A 32 -3.50 -6.48 -7.38
C GLU A 32 -2.81 -5.14 -7.61
N ILE A 33 -3.25 -4.42 -8.63
CA ILE A 33 -2.75 -3.10 -8.99
C ILE A 33 -3.91 -2.15 -9.21
N PHE A 34 -3.68 -0.87 -8.95
CA PHE A 34 -4.63 0.18 -9.28
C PHE A 34 -4.17 0.88 -10.56
N ILE A 35 -5.08 0.97 -11.53
CA ILE A 35 -4.83 1.70 -12.78
C ILE A 35 -5.67 2.97 -12.75
N GLY A 36 -5.02 4.13 -12.87
CA GLY A 36 -5.66 5.42 -13.12
C GLY A 36 -5.66 5.72 -14.62
N ASN A 37 -6.78 6.21 -15.15
CA ASN A 37 -6.84 6.65 -16.53
C ASN A 37 -6.42 8.12 -16.63
N HIS A 38 -5.39 8.41 -17.40
CA HIS A 38 -4.84 9.75 -17.61
C HIS A 38 -5.83 10.71 -18.30
N ILE A 39 -6.81 10.21 -19.02
CA ILE A 39 -7.83 11.03 -19.72
C ILE A 39 -8.78 11.71 -18.73
N ASP A 40 -8.84 11.25 -17.48
CA ASP A 40 -9.67 11.81 -16.42
C ASP A 40 -8.97 12.93 -15.61
N ASP A 41 -7.85 13.46 -16.07
CA ASP A 41 -6.96 14.38 -15.33
C ASP A 41 -7.46 15.81 -15.14
N ALA A 42 -8.75 16.05 -15.31
CA ALA A 42 -9.35 17.36 -14.97
C ALA A 42 -9.24 17.69 -13.46
N ILE A 43 -8.94 16.69 -12.61
CA ILE A 43 -8.85 16.87 -11.16
C ILE A 43 -7.62 16.11 -10.63
N SER A 44 -6.70 16.85 -10.04
CA SER A 44 -5.60 16.28 -9.26
C SER A 44 -6.08 15.89 -7.87
N THR A 45 -5.64 14.74 -7.37
CA THR A 45 -6.00 14.23 -6.04
C THR A 45 -4.72 13.93 -5.28
N LYS A 46 -4.50 14.63 -4.16
CA LYS A 46 -3.37 14.38 -3.24
C LYS A 46 -3.91 13.88 -1.92
N VAL A 47 -3.35 12.79 -1.41
CA VAL A 47 -3.75 12.22 -0.12
C VAL A 47 -2.57 12.27 0.84
N THR A 48 -2.85 12.69 2.07
CA THR A 48 -1.89 12.69 3.18
C THR A 48 -2.54 11.99 4.37
N TYR A 49 -1.81 11.11 5.03
CA TYR A 49 -2.29 10.36 6.18
C TYR A 49 -1.65 10.88 7.45
N ARG A 50 -2.44 10.93 8.53
CA ARG A 50 -1.98 11.25 9.88
C ARG A 50 -2.56 10.27 10.87
N THR A 51 -1.72 9.68 11.70
CA THR A 51 -2.16 8.88 12.84
C THR A 51 -2.57 9.81 13.98
N ASN A 52 -3.73 9.56 14.57
CA ASN A 52 -4.27 10.29 15.72
C ASN A 52 -3.90 9.56 17.03
N ASP A 53 -3.89 10.29 18.15
CA ASP A 53 -3.53 9.76 19.48
C ASP A 53 -4.44 8.60 19.95
N ASN A 54 -5.65 8.52 19.41
CA ASN A 54 -6.62 7.45 19.70
C ASN A 54 -6.45 6.19 18.83
N GLY A 55 -5.33 6.08 18.07
CA GLY A 55 -5.05 4.96 17.19
C GLY A 55 -5.88 4.92 15.90
N THR A 56 -6.67 5.97 15.60
CA THR A 56 -7.32 6.10 14.30
C THR A 56 -6.41 6.83 13.30
N VAL A 57 -6.69 6.69 12.02
CA VAL A 57 -5.98 7.39 10.96
C VAL A 57 -6.94 8.36 10.26
N SER A 58 -6.47 9.59 10.05
CA SER A 58 -7.14 10.60 9.23
C SER A 58 -6.45 10.68 7.88
N ALA A 59 -7.21 10.45 6.81
CA ALA A 59 -6.80 10.73 5.44
C ALA A 59 -7.30 12.13 5.05
N PHE A 60 -6.38 13.02 4.76
CA PHE A 60 -6.66 14.34 4.19
C PHE A 60 -6.54 14.27 2.68
N VAL A 61 -7.68 14.36 1.99
CA VAL A 61 -7.75 14.26 0.54
C VAL A 61 -7.99 15.63 -0.04
N ARG A 62 -7.01 16.17 -0.73
CA ARG A 62 -7.08 17.46 -1.41
C ARG A 62 -7.35 17.28 -2.89
N PHE A 63 -8.32 17.99 -3.39
CA PHE A 63 -8.68 18.05 -4.81
C PHE A 63 -8.34 19.43 -5.38
N SER A 64 -7.68 19.44 -6.53
CA SER A 64 -7.35 20.65 -7.27
C SER A 64 -7.59 20.44 -8.77
N ASP A 65 -7.83 21.53 -9.48
CA ASP A 65 -7.93 21.54 -10.93
C ASP A 65 -6.55 21.52 -11.60
N ASN A 66 -6.51 21.58 -12.94
CA ASN A 66 -5.27 21.58 -13.74
C ASN A 66 -4.39 22.81 -13.49
N ASN A 67 -4.92 23.87 -12.91
CA ASN A 67 -4.21 25.08 -12.54
C ASN A 67 -3.76 25.06 -11.07
N ALA A 68 -3.86 23.90 -10.41
CA ALA A 68 -3.60 23.70 -8.98
C ALA A 68 -4.52 24.50 -8.05
N LEU A 69 -5.63 25.06 -8.57
CA LEU A 69 -6.63 25.75 -7.75
C LEU A 69 -7.48 24.72 -6.99
N PRO A 70 -7.82 24.99 -5.71
CA PRO A 70 -8.61 24.06 -4.92
C PRO A 70 -10.04 23.93 -5.45
N ILE A 71 -10.56 22.72 -5.49
CA ILE A 71 -11.97 22.45 -5.80
C ILE A 71 -12.77 22.57 -4.50
N VAL A 72 -13.44 23.70 -4.34
CA VAL A 72 -14.12 24.07 -3.10
C VAL A 72 -15.60 23.70 -3.12
N SER A 73 -16.18 23.52 -1.95
CA SER A 73 -17.64 23.32 -1.73
C SER A 73 -18.25 22.22 -2.62
N THR A 74 -17.46 21.25 -3.05
CA THR A 74 -17.91 20.19 -3.96
C THR A 74 -18.22 18.92 -3.17
N PRO A 75 -19.37 18.25 -3.44
CA PRO A 75 -19.70 17.00 -2.79
C PRO A 75 -18.80 15.87 -3.29
N VAL A 76 -18.26 15.10 -2.35
CA VAL A 76 -17.44 13.92 -2.60
C VAL A 76 -18.10 12.74 -1.90
N LYS A 77 -18.34 11.66 -2.64
CA LYS A 77 -18.71 10.37 -2.08
C LYS A 77 -17.44 9.54 -1.94
N TYR A 78 -17.32 8.82 -0.84
CA TYR A 78 -16.18 7.93 -0.65
C TYR A 78 -16.63 6.57 -0.15
N ARG A 79 -15.85 5.56 -0.46
CA ARG A 79 -15.98 4.19 0.05
C ARG A 79 -14.61 3.71 0.45
N THR A 80 -14.43 3.39 1.73
CA THR A 80 -13.23 2.71 2.23
C THR A 80 -13.45 1.21 2.18
N ILE A 81 -12.47 0.47 1.71
CA ILE A 81 -12.43 -1.00 1.69
C ILE A 81 -11.24 -1.39 2.56
N ILE A 82 -11.54 -1.88 3.76
CA ILE A 82 -10.58 -2.22 4.82
C ILE A 82 -10.93 -3.62 5.30
N ASP A 83 -9.97 -4.55 5.32
CA ASP A 83 -10.21 -5.96 5.72
C ASP A 83 -11.41 -6.58 4.97
N ASN A 84 -11.52 -6.38 3.67
CA ASN A 84 -12.67 -6.80 2.86
C ASN A 84 -14.04 -6.25 3.33
N ARG A 85 -14.05 -5.31 4.27
CA ARG A 85 -15.26 -4.62 4.71
C ARG A 85 -15.34 -3.25 4.06
N SER A 86 -16.49 -2.90 3.52
CA SER A 86 -16.69 -1.60 2.90
C SER A 86 -17.51 -0.68 3.79
N ARG A 87 -17.09 0.58 3.88
CA ARG A 87 -17.86 1.67 4.49
C ARG A 87 -17.96 2.82 3.51
N SER A 88 -19.16 3.31 3.30
CA SER A 88 -19.43 4.45 2.42
C SER A 88 -19.79 5.68 3.25
N GLY A 89 -19.41 6.83 2.72
CA GLY A 89 -19.73 8.13 3.30
C GLY A 89 -19.73 9.23 2.25
N SER A 90 -20.07 10.43 2.70
CA SER A 90 -19.99 11.62 1.88
C SER A 90 -19.44 12.79 2.69
N ALA A 91 -18.69 13.65 2.02
CA ALA A 91 -18.15 14.87 2.59
C ALA A 91 -18.24 15.99 1.54
N ARG A 92 -18.00 17.22 1.96
CA ARG A 92 -17.89 18.37 1.06
C ARG A 92 -16.53 19.01 1.21
N THR A 93 -15.87 19.32 0.11
CA THR A 93 -14.55 19.94 0.13
C THR A 93 -14.59 21.31 0.82
N GLY A 94 -13.59 21.55 1.67
CA GLY A 94 -13.40 22.83 2.35
C GLY A 94 -12.88 23.94 1.42
N LYS A 95 -12.55 25.10 1.99
CA LYS A 95 -12.00 26.24 1.26
C LYS A 95 -10.66 25.97 0.59
N ASP A 96 -9.91 25.01 1.09
CA ASP A 96 -8.62 24.54 0.57
C ASP A 96 -8.76 23.32 -0.37
N GLY A 97 -9.99 22.91 -0.68
CA GLY A 97 -10.30 21.75 -1.49
C GLY A 97 -10.11 20.42 -0.79
N THR A 98 -9.98 20.39 0.55
CA THR A 98 -9.68 19.18 1.32
C THR A 98 -10.93 18.60 1.96
N ILE A 99 -11.00 17.26 2.03
CA ILE A 99 -11.90 16.51 2.92
C ILE A 99 -11.06 15.67 3.90
N GLU A 100 -11.61 15.40 5.08
CA GLU A 100 -11.03 14.48 6.05
C GLU A 100 -11.88 13.21 6.13
N ILE A 101 -11.23 12.05 6.03
CA ILE A 101 -11.86 10.74 6.17
C ILE A 101 -11.14 10.00 7.29
N ARG A 102 -11.88 9.62 8.35
CA ARG A 102 -11.33 8.90 9.50
C ARG A 102 -11.68 7.42 9.42
N PHE A 103 -10.69 6.58 9.70
CA PHE A 103 -10.86 5.14 9.73
C PHE A 103 -9.93 4.50 10.78
N LYS A 104 -10.23 3.25 11.15
CA LYS A 104 -9.30 2.43 11.92
C LYS A 104 -8.27 1.84 10.95
N PRO A 105 -6.98 1.90 11.28
CA PRO A 105 -5.95 1.28 10.46
C PRO A 105 -6.15 -0.24 10.41
N SER A 106 -5.71 -0.85 9.32
CA SER A 106 -5.64 -2.29 9.13
C SER A 106 -4.21 -2.69 8.81
N GLU A 107 -3.89 -3.92 9.09
CA GLU A 107 -2.61 -4.54 8.73
C GLU A 107 -2.60 -5.04 7.28
N CYS A 108 -3.75 -5.02 6.61
CA CYS A 108 -3.89 -5.50 5.24
C CYS A 108 -3.21 -4.59 4.22
N VAL A 109 -2.49 -5.20 3.30
CA VAL A 109 -1.73 -4.49 2.24
C VAL A 109 -2.63 -4.01 1.10
N ASN A 110 -3.82 -4.58 0.95
CA ASN A 110 -4.72 -4.34 -0.18
C ASN A 110 -5.89 -3.40 0.13
N ASP A 111 -5.81 -2.69 1.22
CA ASP A 111 -6.83 -1.71 1.59
C ASP A 111 -6.84 -0.54 0.60
N CYS A 112 -8.01 -0.08 0.25
CA CYS A 112 -8.15 1.03 -0.69
C CYS A 112 -9.34 1.93 -0.37
N MET A 113 -9.27 3.13 -0.91
CA MET A 113 -10.33 4.13 -0.84
C MET A 113 -10.78 4.49 -2.25
N GLU A 114 -12.05 4.31 -2.55
CA GLU A 114 -12.70 4.84 -3.75
C GLU A 114 -13.27 6.20 -3.43
N LEU A 115 -12.94 7.19 -4.24
CA LEU A 115 -13.40 8.57 -4.15
C LEU A 115 -14.18 8.92 -5.41
N LYS A 116 -15.38 9.46 -5.28
CA LYS A 116 -16.19 9.95 -6.39
C LYS A 116 -16.47 11.44 -6.18
N ILE A 117 -15.97 12.24 -7.09
CA ILE A 117 -16.16 13.69 -7.10
C ILE A 117 -16.82 14.10 -8.40
N ARG A 118 -17.77 15.04 -8.31
CA ARG A 118 -18.45 15.59 -9.48
C ARG A 118 -17.93 16.98 -9.77
N ALA A 119 -17.25 17.15 -10.91
CA ALA A 119 -16.80 18.44 -11.39
C ALA A 119 -17.13 18.59 -12.88
N ASN A 120 -17.54 19.79 -13.30
CA ASN A 120 -17.84 20.12 -14.69
C ASN A 120 -18.83 19.13 -15.34
N SER A 121 -19.90 18.76 -14.63
CA SER A 121 -20.94 17.80 -15.06
C SER A 121 -20.47 16.37 -15.28
N ARG A 122 -19.22 16.02 -14.92
CA ARG A 122 -18.68 14.66 -14.96
C ARG A 122 -18.44 14.14 -13.55
N GLU A 123 -18.74 12.86 -13.36
CA GLU A 123 -18.37 12.15 -12.14
C GLU A 123 -17.04 11.44 -12.39
N LEU A 124 -16.06 11.75 -11.56
CA LEU A 124 -14.73 11.15 -11.62
C LEU A 124 -14.55 10.21 -10.43
N SER A 125 -14.11 9.00 -10.69
CA SER A 125 -13.75 8.02 -9.67
C SER A 125 -12.23 7.94 -9.55
N ARG A 126 -11.73 7.95 -8.29
CA ARG A 126 -10.32 7.75 -7.96
C ARG A 126 -10.19 6.62 -6.97
N PHE A 127 -9.27 5.72 -7.24
CA PHE A 127 -8.88 4.67 -6.31
C PHE A 127 -7.54 5.04 -5.70
N VAL A 128 -7.53 5.15 -4.39
CA VAL A 128 -6.33 5.51 -3.62
C VAL A 128 -5.96 4.30 -2.77
N PRO A 129 -4.77 3.69 -3.00
CA PRO A 129 -4.28 2.64 -2.14
C PRO A 129 -4.02 3.23 -0.75
N MET A 130 -4.43 2.53 0.29
CA MET A 130 -4.18 2.93 1.66
C MET A 130 -2.86 2.32 2.12
N PRO A 131 -2.03 3.06 2.87
CA PRO A 131 -0.82 2.50 3.43
C PRO A 131 -1.19 1.42 4.45
N SER A 132 -0.42 0.35 4.49
CA SER A 132 -0.47 -0.58 5.61
C SER A 132 0.09 0.13 6.85
N PHE A 133 -0.63 0.01 7.96
CA PHE A 133 -0.22 0.52 9.27
C PHE A 133 0.29 -0.60 10.18
N SER A 134 0.53 -1.79 9.61
CA SER A 134 1.19 -2.87 10.31
C SER A 134 2.61 -2.48 10.67
N ASP A 135 2.99 -2.77 11.89
CA ASP A 135 4.37 -2.62 12.37
C ASP A 135 5.23 -3.85 12.02
N ASP A 136 4.67 -4.75 11.21
CA ASP A 136 5.30 -5.97 10.75
C ASP A 136 6.50 -5.69 9.83
N PHE A 137 7.47 -6.57 9.87
CA PHE A 137 8.70 -6.47 9.08
C PHE A 137 9.22 -7.85 8.72
N ASP A 138 9.92 -7.91 7.61
CA ASP A 138 10.64 -9.09 7.15
C ASP A 138 12.14 -8.92 7.38
N VAL A 139 12.80 -9.98 7.83
CA VAL A 139 14.25 -10.00 8.02
C VAL A 139 14.87 -11.04 7.11
N GLN A 140 15.76 -10.57 6.25
CA GLN A 140 16.54 -11.44 5.37
C GLN A 140 17.99 -11.45 5.80
N PHE A 141 18.58 -12.65 5.89
CA PHE A 141 19.99 -12.85 6.16
C PHE A 141 20.72 -13.14 4.85
N CYS A 142 21.83 -12.47 4.64
CA CYS A 142 22.64 -12.54 3.42
C CYS A 142 24.07 -12.98 3.81
N PRO A 143 24.36 -14.28 3.85
CA PRO A 143 25.71 -14.77 4.10
C PRO A 143 26.67 -14.36 2.96
N GLU A 144 27.87 -13.95 3.29
CA GLU A 144 28.93 -13.74 2.33
C GLU A 144 29.21 -15.05 1.57
N GLY A 145 29.20 -15.00 0.23
CA GLY A 145 29.29 -16.19 -0.62
C GLY A 145 27.96 -16.91 -0.87
N GLY A 146 26.83 -16.41 -0.34
CA GLY A 146 25.47 -16.87 -0.63
C GLY A 146 24.94 -18.01 0.22
N ASN A 147 25.81 -18.88 0.78
CA ASN A 147 25.41 -19.99 1.63
C ASN A 147 26.21 -20.02 2.95
N LEU A 148 25.54 -20.39 4.03
CA LEU A 148 26.19 -20.67 5.30
C LEU A 148 26.92 -22.02 5.21
N ILE A 149 28.19 -22.02 5.57
CA ILE A 149 29.04 -23.23 5.61
C ILE A 149 29.31 -23.57 7.07
N GLY A 150 28.99 -24.79 7.47
CA GLY A 150 29.20 -25.26 8.83
C GLY A 150 30.70 -25.25 9.23
N ASN A 151 30.97 -24.89 10.50
CA ASN A 151 32.30 -24.81 11.09
C ASN A 151 33.26 -23.79 10.45
N VAL A 152 32.74 -22.80 9.71
CA VAL A 152 33.53 -21.72 9.13
C VAL A 152 32.98 -20.38 9.66
N VAL A 153 33.90 -19.51 10.11
CA VAL A 153 33.54 -18.15 10.48
C VAL A 153 33.18 -17.36 9.20
N GLN A 154 31.96 -16.86 9.13
CA GLN A 154 31.44 -16.08 7.99
C GLN A 154 30.81 -14.79 8.43
N ILE A 155 30.88 -13.80 7.56
CA ILE A 155 30.14 -12.54 7.72
C ILE A 155 28.73 -12.73 7.14
N VAL A 156 27.73 -12.39 7.95
CA VAL A 156 26.33 -12.43 7.54
C VAL A 156 25.76 -11.04 7.67
N ALA A 157 25.47 -10.41 6.54
CA ALA A 157 24.68 -9.18 6.53
C ALA A 157 23.21 -9.52 6.75
N PHE A 158 22.44 -8.59 7.31
CA PHE A 158 20.99 -8.72 7.37
C PHE A 158 20.30 -7.43 6.94
N LYS A 159 19.07 -7.57 6.49
CA LYS A 159 18.22 -6.47 6.05
C LYS A 159 16.85 -6.65 6.65
N ALA A 160 16.36 -5.62 7.36
CA ALA A 160 14.99 -5.57 7.87
C ALA A 160 14.18 -4.55 7.07
N ILE A 161 13.04 -4.99 6.53
CA ILE A 161 12.16 -4.18 5.69
C ILE A 161 10.76 -4.22 6.27
N GLY A 162 10.20 -3.05 6.59
CA GLY A 162 8.82 -2.93 7.01
C GLY A 162 7.83 -3.09 5.84
N THR A 163 6.56 -3.25 6.16
CA THR A 163 5.47 -3.38 5.18
C THR A 163 5.37 -2.20 4.20
N ASN A 164 5.93 -1.05 4.54
CA ASN A 164 6.03 0.14 3.69
C ASN A 164 7.22 0.10 2.70
N GLY A 165 7.99 -1.00 2.67
CA GLY A 165 9.16 -1.18 1.81
C GLY A 165 10.40 -0.39 2.24
N LYS A 166 10.40 0.26 3.41
CA LYS A 166 11.55 1.00 3.94
C LYS A 166 12.30 0.17 4.96
N SER A 167 13.60 0.46 5.11
CA SER A 167 14.41 -0.12 6.19
C SER A 167 13.80 0.20 7.55
N LYS A 168 13.82 -0.79 8.44
CA LYS A 168 13.34 -0.69 9.82
C LYS A 168 14.48 -1.00 10.77
N GLU A 169 14.64 -0.18 11.80
CA GLU A 169 15.54 -0.50 12.91
C GLU A 169 14.97 -1.69 13.68
N VAL A 170 15.77 -2.71 13.85
CA VAL A 170 15.39 -3.91 14.58
C VAL A 170 16.48 -4.31 15.57
N TYR A 171 16.04 -4.87 16.69
CA TYR A 171 16.87 -5.55 17.64
C TYR A 171 16.34 -6.97 17.82
N GLY A 172 17.24 -7.95 17.77
CA GLY A 172 16.84 -9.35 17.88
C GLY A 172 17.97 -10.25 18.39
N LYS A 173 17.58 -11.47 18.76
CA LYS A 173 18.48 -12.53 19.20
C LYS A 173 18.35 -13.71 18.24
N ILE A 174 19.48 -14.29 17.85
CA ILE A 174 19.55 -15.46 17.01
C ILE A 174 19.88 -16.66 17.90
N TYR A 175 19.07 -17.69 17.82
CA TYR A 175 19.24 -18.94 18.56
C TYR A 175 19.50 -20.10 17.62
N ASP A 176 20.28 -21.07 18.05
CA ASP A 176 20.41 -22.35 17.37
C ASP A 176 19.06 -23.09 17.47
N ALA A 177 18.54 -23.54 16.33
CA ALA A 177 17.27 -24.24 16.27
C ALA A 177 17.33 -25.66 16.85
N ALA A 178 18.52 -26.26 16.96
CA ALA A 178 18.69 -27.62 17.43
C ALA A 178 18.65 -27.72 18.96
N ASP A 179 19.24 -26.76 19.67
CA ASP A 179 19.40 -26.81 21.13
C ASP A 179 18.91 -25.56 21.86
N GLY A 180 18.49 -24.51 21.11
CA GLY A 180 18.01 -23.27 21.69
C GLY A 180 19.11 -22.37 22.29
N THR A 181 20.38 -22.63 22.02
CA THR A 181 21.48 -21.77 22.52
C THR A 181 21.50 -20.43 21.79
N LEU A 182 21.81 -19.36 22.52
CA LEU A 182 21.98 -18.01 21.95
C LEU A 182 23.25 -17.98 21.09
N VAL A 183 23.11 -17.77 19.80
CA VAL A 183 24.22 -17.63 18.87
C VAL A 183 24.77 -16.21 18.86
N THR A 184 23.91 -15.20 18.73
CA THR A 184 24.30 -13.78 18.70
C THR A 184 23.11 -12.86 18.86
N GLU A 185 23.40 -11.58 19.13
CA GLU A 185 22.42 -10.49 19.09
C GLU A 185 22.67 -9.65 17.82
N ILE A 186 21.60 -9.20 17.19
CA ILE A 186 21.65 -8.33 16.01
C ILE A 186 20.98 -7.01 16.29
N ARG A 187 21.53 -5.94 15.74
CA ARG A 187 20.98 -4.60 15.78
C ARG A 187 21.27 -3.88 14.45
N SER A 188 20.28 -3.21 13.87
CA SER A 188 20.44 -2.35 12.68
C SER A 188 20.47 -0.88 13.07
#